data_83678821a449272f8fa3b1d6aea70d28
#
_entry.id   83678821a449272f8fa3b1d6aea70d28
#
_cell.length_a   1.000
_cell.length_b   1.000
_cell.length_c   1.000
_cell.angle_alpha   90.00
_cell.angle_beta   90.00
_cell.angle_gamma   90.00
#
_symmetry.space_group_name_H-M   'P 1'
#
loop_
_entity.id
_entity.type
_entity.pdbx_description
1 polymer ?
#
loop_
_entity_poly.entity_id
_entity_poly.type
_entity_poly.pdbx_seq_one_letter_code
_entity_poly.pdbx_strand_id
1 'polypeptide(L)'
;MKHSKSVFLLLLLMASQQLPAQELQAKVTVNTTRVSNNVNKSAFQTLQSALISFLNNRKWTGDTYAQNEKIQCNLMLNLESTDELNVYTGSIIIQAARPVFNSAYLSPIVNYKDDNVRIKYQEFQQLEFNENRVTGNDPLSSNLTALFAYYAYMIIGFDALSFAPHGGDAYFQKAQNIVNNAPSGSNISGWKAFDGIRNRYWLAENILNTR
;
A
#
# COMPACT_ATOMS: atom_id res chain seq x y z
N MET A 1 24.01 46.14 -4.84
CA MET A 1 24.40 44.75 -4.54
C MET A 1 23.80 44.14 -3.26
N LYS A 2 23.38 44.90 -2.23
CA LYS A 2 22.76 44.37 -0.99
C LYS A 2 21.34 43.80 -1.21
N HIS A 3 20.52 44.42 -2.07
CA HIS A 3 19.13 43.99 -2.31
C HIS A 3 19.00 42.69 -3.10
N SER A 4 19.97 42.38 -3.98
CA SER A 4 19.97 41.12 -4.77
C SER A 4 20.13 39.90 -3.87
N LYS A 5 20.95 39.96 -2.81
CA LYS A 5 21.13 38.83 -1.88
C LYS A 5 19.89 38.59 -1.01
N SER A 6 19.17 39.65 -0.64
CA SER A 6 17.92 39.55 0.14
C SER A 6 16.78 38.94 -0.69
N VAL A 7 16.67 39.30 -1.98
CA VAL A 7 15.67 38.73 -2.89
C VAL A 7 15.96 37.24 -3.16
N PHE A 8 17.22 36.88 -3.31
CA PHE A 8 17.62 35.45 -3.51
C PHE A 8 17.34 34.62 -2.25
N LEU A 9 17.56 35.17 -1.06
CA LEU A 9 17.24 34.47 0.21
C LEU A 9 15.72 34.31 0.40
N LEU A 10 14.92 35.31 0.01
CA LEU A 10 13.45 35.21 0.06
C LEU A 10 12.89 34.19 -0.93
N LEU A 11 13.46 34.09 -2.14
CA LEU A 11 13.12 33.05 -3.13
C LEU A 11 13.49 31.64 -2.66
N LEU A 12 14.61 31.50 -1.96
CA LEU A 12 15.00 30.20 -1.37
C LEU A 12 14.06 29.76 -0.24
N LEU A 13 13.57 30.70 0.57
CA LEU A 13 12.59 30.46 1.63
C LEU A 13 11.19 30.08 1.06
N MET A 14 10.80 30.62 -0.08
CA MET A 14 9.54 30.26 -0.74
C MET A 14 9.61 28.90 -1.44
N ALA A 15 10.77 28.45 -1.88
CA ALA A 15 10.96 27.13 -2.49
C ALA A 15 10.88 25.97 -1.49
N SER A 16 10.99 26.20 -0.18
CA SER A 16 11.00 25.17 0.85
C SER A 16 9.60 24.68 1.30
N GLN A 17 8.50 25.21 0.75
CA GLN A 17 7.13 24.94 1.24
C GLN A 17 6.38 23.83 0.49
N GLN A 18 7.02 23.08 -0.41
CA GLN A 18 6.35 22.04 -1.18
C GLN A 18 6.86 20.64 -0.81
N LEU A 19 6.79 20.29 0.47
CA LEU A 19 6.81 18.86 0.83
C LEU A 19 5.40 18.32 0.56
N PRO A 20 5.20 17.48 -0.47
CA PRO A 20 3.91 16.84 -0.66
C PRO A 20 3.62 16.01 0.60
N ALA A 21 2.60 16.40 1.32
CA ALA A 21 2.13 15.62 2.44
C ALA A 21 1.50 14.34 1.89
N GLN A 22 2.15 13.21 2.16
CA GLN A 22 1.64 11.89 1.80
C GLN A 22 0.55 11.51 2.79
N GLU A 23 -0.46 10.80 2.31
CA GLU A 23 -1.68 10.49 3.04
C GLU A 23 -1.46 9.43 4.11
N LEU A 24 -0.56 8.47 3.83
CA LEU A 24 -0.28 7.33 4.69
C LEU A 24 0.97 7.56 5.54
N GLN A 25 0.90 7.11 6.78
CA GLN A 25 2.02 6.88 7.67
C GLN A 25 2.13 5.38 7.93
N ALA A 26 2.67 4.67 6.94
CA ALA A 26 2.72 3.22 6.95
C ALA A 26 3.99 2.71 7.63
N LYS A 27 3.79 1.74 8.52
CA LYS A 27 4.81 0.87 9.07
C LYS A 27 4.60 -0.53 8.51
N VAL A 28 5.63 -1.10 7.91
CA VAL A 28 5.59 -2.46 7.38
C VAL A 28 6.53 -3.33 8.21
N THR A 29 6.08 -4.53 8.55
CA THR A 29 6.91 -5.57 9.18
C THR A 29 6.87 -6.80 8.30
N VAL A 30 8.03 -7.33 7.92
CA VAL A 30 8.15 -8.59 7.18
C VAL A 30 8.58 -9.68 8.14
N ASN A 31 7.68 -10.62 8.43
CA ASN A 31 7.94 -11.77 9.27
C ASN A 31 8.38 -12.96 8.43
N THR A 32 9.55 -13.49 8.71
CA THR A 32 10.22 -14.57 7.95
C THR A 32 10.46 -15.81 8.78
N THR A 33 9.72 -16.02 9.87
CA THR A 33 9.91 -17.17 10.77
C THR A 33 9.68 -18.51 10.09
N ARG A 34 8.91 -18.54 9.00
CA ARG A 34 8.62 -19.71 8.19
C ARG A 34 9.40 -19.74 6.87
N VAL A 35 10.33 -18.84 6.69
CA VAL A 35 11.22 -18.85 5.53
C VAL A 35 12.43 -19.72 5.84
N SER A 36 12.83 -20.52 4.86
CA SER A 36 13.98 -21.44 4.97
C SER A 36 15.25 -20.68 5.36
N ASN A 37 16.09 -21.29 6.19
CA ASN A 37 17.35 -20.72 6.65
C ASN A 37 18.38 -20.47 5.53
N ASN A 38 18.20 -21.09 4.38
CA ASN A 38 19.07 -20.92 3.21
C ASN A 38 18.84 -19.61 2.46
N VAL A 39 17.79 -18.86 2.81
CA VAL A 39 17.48 -17.57 2.18
C VAL A 39 18.17 -16.44 2.92
N ASN A 40 18.80 -15.54 2.15
CA ASN A 40 19.46 -14.37 2.72
C ASN A 40 18.43 -13.45 3.40
N LYS A 41 18.50 -13.34 4.72
CA LYS A 41 17.57 -12.52 5.51
C LYS A 41 17.71 -11.01 5.25
N SER A 42 18.83 -10.54 4.69
CA SER A 42 18.99 -9.12 4.32
C SER A 42 18.00 -8.70 3.22
N ALA A 43 17.65 -9.62 2.32
CA ALA A 43 16.65 -9.37 1.29
C ALA A 43 15.28 -8.94 1.86
N PHE A 44 14.90 -9.46 3.02
CA PHE A 44 13.62 -9.08 3.65
C PHE A 44 13.69 -7.73 4.38
N GLN A 45 14.87 -7.32 4.82
CA GLN A 45 15.06 -5.96 5.36
C GLN A 45 14.99 -4.92 4.22
N THR A 46 15.57 -5.23 3.07
CA THR A 46 15.45 -4.38 1.87
C THR A 46 14.02 -4.35 1.35
N LEU A 47 13.30 -5.49 1.33
CA LEU A 47 11.88 -5.56 1.01
C LEU A 47 11.05 -4.67 1.94
N GLN A 48 11.25 -4.80 3.25
CA GLN A 48 10.55 -4.00 4.24
C GLN A 48 10.75 -2.49 4.00
N SER A 49 12.00 -2.07 3.80
CA SER A 49 12.34 -0.67 3.53
C SER A 49 11.74 -0.17 2.22
N ALA A 50 11.77 -1.00 1.17
CA ALA A 50 11.17 -0.69 -0.13
C ALA A 50 9.65 -0.53 -0.03
N LEU A 51 8.96 -1.40 0.72
CA LEU A 51 7.51 -1.32 0.94
C LEU A 51 7.10 -0.10 1.77
N ILE A 52 7.89 0.26 2.80
CA ILE A 52 7.67 1.49 3.57
C ILE A 52 7.80 2.71 2.65
N SER A 53 8.86 2.75 1.82
CA SER A 53 9.06 3.83 0.84
C SER A 53 7.95 3.87 -0.21
N PHE A 54 7.52 2.71 -0.72
CA PHE A 54 6.44 2.58 -1.70
C PHE A 54 5.13 3.17 -1.18
N LEU A 55 4.76 2.88 0.07
CA LEU A 55 3.52 3.38 0.67
C LEU A 55 3.61 4.85 1.07
N ASN A 56 4.73 5.27 1.68
CA ASN A 56 4.85 6.60 2.28
C ASN A 56 5.32 7.68 1.30
N ASN A 57 6.04 7.31 0.22
CA ASN A 57 6.60 8.29 -0.71
C ASN A 57 5.74 8.47 -1.97
N ARG A 58 4.73 7.62 -2.17
CA ARG A 58 3.79 7.75 -3.28
C ARG A 58 2.65 8.67 -2.88
N LYS A 59 2.25 9.57 -3.79
CA LYS A 59 1.02 10.35 -3.67
C LYS A 59 -0.14 9.51 -4.19
N TRP A 60 -1.07 9.15 -3.30
CA TRP A 60 -2.21 8.29 -3.60
C TRP A 60 -3.46 9.07 -3.99
N THR A 61 -3.57 10.33 -3.51
CA THR A 61 -4.72 11.21 -3.73
C THR A 61 -4.30 12.55 -4.33
N GLY A 62 -5.29 13.39 -4.70
CA GLY A 62 -5.07 14.79 -5.04
C GLY A 62 -4.96 15.70 -3.81
N ASP A 63 -5.35 15.20 -2.65
CA ASP A 63 -5.51 15.99 -1.44
C ASP A 63 -4.17 16.25 -0.73
N THR A 64 -4.20 17.20 0.19
CA THR A 64 -3.04 17.53 1.03
C THR A 64 -3.39 17.22 2.47
N TYR A 65 -2.62 16.34 3.09
CA TYR A 65 -2.77 15.95 4.49
C TYR A 65 -1.74 16.67 5.34
N ALA A 66 -2.15 17.24 6.46
CA ALA A 66 -1.21 17.70 7.48
C ALA A 66 -0.55 16.50 8.17
N GLN A 67 0.60 16.71 8.82
CA GLN A 67 1.35 15.62 9.46
C GLN A 67 0.54 14.86 10.52
N ASN A 68 -0.35 15.57 11.22
CA ASN A 68 -1.25 15.03 12.24
C ASN A 68 -2.56 14.45 11.68
N GLU A 69 -2.78 14.51 10.38
CA GLU A 69 -3.96 13.95 9.69
C GLU A 69 -3.63 12.64 8.97
N LYS A 70 -2.36 12.28 8.86
CA LYS A 70 -1.92 11.07 8.17
C LYS A 70 -2.55 9.83 8.78
N ILE A 71 -3.02 8.93 7.91
CA ILE A 71 -3.59 7.65 8.31
C ILE A 71 -2.47 6.75 8.80
N GLN A 72 -2.53 6.35 10.05
CA GLN A 72 -1.54 5.43 10.63
C GLN A 72 -1.85 4.00 10.18
N CYS A 73 -0.90 3.36 9.51
CA CYS A 73 -1.06 2.02 8.97
C CYS A 73 0.01 1.08 9.52
N ASN A 74 -0.40 -0.08 10.00
CA ASN A 74 0.49 -1.18 10.34
C ASN A 74 0.18 -2.36 9.41
N LEU A 75 1.15 -2.75 8.59
CA LEU A 75 1.05 -3.88 7.68
C LEU A 75 2.08 -4.94 8.09
N MET A 76 1.60 -6.13 8.41
CA MET A 76 2.46 -7.27 8.74
C MET A 76 2.37 -8.31 7.62
N LEU A 77 3.46 -8.50 6.89
CA LEU A 77 3.60 -9.48 5.84
C LEU A 77 4.29 -10.73 6.41
N ASN A 78 3.55 -11.82 6.54
CA ASN A 78 4.08 -13.10 6.98
C ASN A 78 4.42 -13.94 5.75
N LEU A 79 5.67 -14.31 5.60
CA LEU A 79 6.15 -15.04 4.44
C LEU A 79 6.59 -16.46 4.80
N GLU A 80 6.38 -17.37 3.85
CA GLU A 80 6.79 -18.77 3.85
C GLU A 80 7.53 -19.06 2.55
N SER A 81 8.59 -19.88 2.61
CA SER A 81 9.30 -20.33 1.41
C SER A 81 8.44 -21.23 0.56
N THR A 82 8.66 -21.17 -0.74
CA THR A 82 8.19 -22.17 -1.71
C THR A 82 9.38 -22.94 -2.29
N ASP A 83 9.11 -23.91 -3.14
CA ASP A 83 10.15 -24.64 -3.90
C ASP A 83 10.71 -23.81 -5.06
N GLU A 84 10.10 -22.66 -5.38
CA GLU A 84 10.52 -21.75 -6.42
C GLU A 84 11.47 -20.68 -5.89
N LEU A 85 12.52 -20.38 -6.63
CA LEU A 85 13.52 -19.39 -6.24
C LEU A 85 12.92 -17.97 -6.11
N ASN A 86 13.15 -17.34 -4.95
CA ASN A 86 12.69 -15.99 -4.63
C ASN A 86 11.15 -15.82 -4.66
N VAL A 87 10.40 -16.92 -4.65
CA VAL A 87 8.94 -16.91 -4.57
C VAL A 87 8.50 -17.28 -3.15
N TYR A 88 7.60 -16.49 -2.61
CA TYR A 88 7.09 -16.61 -1.25
C TYR A 88 5.58 -16.62 -1.24
N THR A 89 4.99 -17.43 -0.38
CA THR A 89 3.56 -17.41 -0.06
C THR A 89 3.36 -16.92 1.36
N GLY A 90 2.11 -16.67 1.74
CA GLY A 90 1.80 -16.30 3.11
C GLY A 90 0.56 -15.47 3.28
N SER A 91 0.58 -14.58 4.26
CA SER A 91 -0.54 -13.70 4.59
C SER A 91 -0.09 -12.27 4.87
N ILE A 92 -1.01 -11.33 4.70
CA ILE A 92 -0.81 -9.94 5.13
C ILE A 92 -1.91 -9.57 6.13
N ILE A 93 -1.53 -8.92 7.21
CA ILE A 93 -2.44 -8.31 8.18
C ILE A 93 -2.34 -6.79 8.00
N ILE A 94 -3.49 -6.16 7.81
CA ILE A 94 -3.63 -4.74 7.56
C ILE A 94 -4.41 -4.13 8.71
N GLN A 95 -3.82 -3.16 9.38
CA GLN A 95 -4.48 -2.34 10.39
C GLN A 95 -4.27 -0.88 10.04
N ALA A 96 -5.35 -0.11 10.02
CA ALA A 96 -5.30 1.33 9.79
C ALA A 96 -6.19 2.05 10.78
N ALA A 97 -5.72 3.21 11.25
CA ALA A 97 -6.43 4.06 12.17
C ALA A 97 -6.15 5.53 11.86
N ARG A 98 -7.13 6.37 12.10
CA ARG A 98 -7.03 7.82 11.94
C ARG A 98 -6.80 8.50 13.29
N PRO A 99 -5.91 9.49 13.36
CA PRO A 99 -5.87 10.41 14.49
C PRO A 99 -7.18 11.21 14.57
N VAL A 100 -7.77 11.28 15.77
CA VAL A 100 -8.96 12.10 16.00
C VAL A 100 -8.54 13.52 16.39
N PHE A 101 -9.12 14.51 15.71
CA PHE A 101 -8.80 15.92 15.92
C PHE A 101 -8.88 16.31 17.41
N ASN A 102 -7.88 17.04 17.86
CA ASN A 102 -7.72 17.54 19.23
C ASN A 102 -7.81 16.45 20.33
N SER A 103 -7.30 15.26 20.04
CA SER A 103 -7.36 14.10 20.94
C SER A 103 -6.10 13.23 20.78
N ALA A 104 -5.77 12.44 21.78
CA ALA A 104 -4.77 11.37 21.69
C ALA A 104 -5.37 10.04 21.16
N TYR A 105 -6.65 10.01 20.83
CA TYR A 105 -7.36 8.82 20.39
C TYR A 105 -7.12 8.54 18.90
N LEU A 106 -6.99 7.26 18.57
CA LEU A 106 -6.94 6.76 17.20
C LEU A 106 -8.24 6.02 16.91
N SER A 107 -8.96 6.44 15.87
CA SER A 107 -10.17 5.77 15.39
C SER A 107 -9.79 4.64 14.42
N PRO A 108 -10.06 3.36 14.76
CA PRO A 108 -9.78 2.25 13.85
C PRO A 108 -10.64 2.35 12.58
N ILE A 109 -10.00 2.18 11.41
CA ILE A 109 -10.67 2.22 10.10
C ILE A 109 -10.71 0.83 9.49
N VAL A 110 -9.56 0.13 9.50
CA VAL A 110 -9.39 -1.19 8.87
C VAL A 110 -8.68 -2.12 9.84
N ASN A 111 -9.20 -3.35 9.94
CA ASN A 111 -8.51 -4.48 10.56
C ASN A 111 -8.86 -5.73 9.74
N TYR A 112 -7.95 -6.15 8.87
CA TYR A 112 -8.20 -7.21 7.91
C TYR A 112 -6.98 -8.13 7.77
N LYS A 113 -7.24 -9.43 7.57
CA LYS A 113 -6.23 -10.43 7.24
C LYS A 113 -6.55 -11.03 5.88
N ASP A 114 -5.54 -11.06 5.01
CA ASP A 114 -5.59 -11.72 3.71
C ASP A 114 -4.58 -12.86 3.68
N ASP A 115 -5.06 -14.06 3.44
CA ASP A 115 -4.26 -15.29 3.38
C ASP A 115 -3.81 -15.63 1.94
N ASN A 116 -4.16 -14.81 0.95
CA ASN A 116 -3.88 -15.06 -0.46
C ASN A 116 -2.66 -14.27 -0.95
N VAL A 117 -1.53 -14.44 -0.29
CA VAL A 117 -0.28 -13.80 -0.68
C VAL A 117 0.61 -14.80 -1.41
N ARG A 118 0.98 -14.48 -2.65
CA ARG A 118 2.02 -15.16 -3.42
C ARG A 118 2.78 -14.13 -4.23
N ILE A 119 4.04 -13.95 -3.92
CA ILE A 119 4.88 -12.88 -4.45
C ILE A 119 6.26 -13.40 -4.85
N LYS A 120 6.93 -12.67 -5.72
CA LYS A 120 8.36 -12.84 -5.99
C LYS A 120 9.08 -11.56 -5.62
N TYR A 121 10.19 -11.71 -4.92
CA TYR A 121 11.06 -10.60 -4.58
C TYR A 121 12.52 -11.01 -4.63
N GLN A 122 13.31 -10.21 -5.29
CA GLN A 122 14.76 -10.31 -5.29
C GLN A 122 15.34 -9.08 -4.58
N GLU A 123 16.42 -9.27 -3.84
CA GLU A 123 17.10 -8.20 -3.12
C GLU A 123 17.42 -7.01 -4.05
N PHE A 124 17.14 -5.79 -3.60
CA PHE A 124 17.27 -4.54 -4.35
C PHE A 124 16.33 -4.38 -5.56
N GLN A 125 15.35 -5.25 -5.74
CA GLN A 125 14.33 -5.07 -6.76
C GLN A 125 13.54 -3.80 -6.50
N GLN A 126 13.40 -2.93 -7.51
CA GLN A 126 12.55 -1.74 -7.43
C GLN A 126 11.07 -2.13 -7.47
N LEU A 127 10.29 -1.47 -6.62
CA LEU A 127 8.85 -1.67 -6.56
C LEU A 127 8.16 -0.62 -7.43
N GLU A 128 7.82 -1.01 -8.65
CA GLU A 128 7.11 -0.15 -9.61
C GLU A 128 5.64 -0.52 -9.66
N PHE A 129 4.78 0.48 -9.65
CA PHE A 129 3.34 0.32 -9.79
C PHE A 129 2.76 1.42 -10.69
N ASN A 130 1.97 1.02 -11.67
CA ASN A 130 1.25 1.92 -12.56
C ASN A 130 -0.24 1.54 -12.56
N GLU A 131 -1.11 2.49 -12.24
CA GLU A 131 -2.57 2.27 -12.17
C GLU A 131 -3.17 1.84 -13.51
N ASN A 132 -2.59 2.30 -14.63
CA ASN A 132 -3.04 1.96 -15.97
C ASN A 132 -2.44 0.64 -16.49
N ARG A 133 -1.41 0.12 -15.81
CA ARG A 133 -0.72 -1.12 -16.16
C ARG A 133 -0.33 -1.87 -14.89
N VAL A 134 -1.32 -2.51 -14.27
CA VAL A 134 -1.14 -3.25 -13.00
C VAL A 134 -0.22 -4.45 -13.18
N THR A 135 -0.34 -5.16 -14.31
CA THR A 135 0.50 -6.33 -14.62
C THR A 135 1.74 -5.92 -15.41
N GLY A 136 2.91 -6.23 -14.85
CA GLY A 136 4.21 -6.06 -15.52
C GLY A 136 4.69 -7.33 -16.24
N ASN A 137 6.00 -7.41 -16.50
CA ASN A 137 6.61 -8.54 -17.22
C ASN A 137 6.67 -9.83 -16.38
N ASP A 138 6.82 -9.72 -15.06
CA ASP A 138 6.78 -10.84 -14.12
C ASP A 138 5.51 -10.72 -13.26
N PRO A 139 4.54 -11.64 -13.41
CA PRO A 139 3.28 -11.59 -12.69
C PRO A 139 3.44 -11.60 -11.16
N LEU A 140 4.37 -12.40 -10.62
CA LEU A 140 4.56 -12.53 -9.18
C LEU A 140 5.21 -11.27 -8.56
N SER A 141 6.13 -10.64 -9.28
CA SER A 141 6.71 -9.36 -8.86
C SER A 141 5.68 -8.23 -8.94
N SER A 142 4.84 -8.22 -9.98
CA SER A 142 3.75 -7.26 -10.13
C SER A 142 2.66 -7.47 -9.06
N ASN A 143 2.41 -8.72 -8.67
CA ASN A 143 1.45 -9.02 -7.61
C ASN A 143 1.84 -8.41 -6.26
N LEU A 144 3.13 -8.30 -5.97
CA LEU A 144 3.60 -7.62 -4.75
C LEU A 144 3.13 -6.17 -4.70
N THR A 145 3.39 -5.40 -5.77
CA THR A 145 3.01 -3.99 -5.82
C THR A 145 1.51 -3.78 -5.96
N ALA A 146 0.82 -4.64 -6.72
CA ALA A 146 -0.63 -4.64 -6.83
C ALA A 146 -1.32 -4.86 -5.47
N LEU A 147 -0.81 -5.81 -4.67
CA LEU A 147 -1.33 -6.11 -3.34
C LEU A 147 -1.26 -4.88 -2.41
N PHE A 148 -0.11 -4.24 -2.33
CA PHE A 148 0.07 -3.07 -1.45
C PHE A 148 -0.68 -1.84 -1.96
N ALA A 149 -0.73 -1.62 -3.27
CA ALA A 149 -1.52 -0.54 -3.87
C ALA A 149 -3.02 -0.73 -3.64
N TYR A 150 -3.53 -1.95 -3.78
CA TYR A 150 -4.91 -2.28 -3.49
C TYR A 150 -5.28 -1.91 -2.05
N TYR A 151 -4.48 -2.33 -1.06
CA TYR A 151 -4.77 -2.01 0.34
C TYR A 151 -4.57 -0.53 0.65
N ALA A 152 -3.64 0.17 0.00
CA ALA A 152 -3.53 1.62 0.13
C ALA A 152 -4.82 2.32 -0.30
N TYR A 153 -5.40 1.97 -1.46
CA TYR A 153 -6.68 2.53 -1.92
C TYR A 153 -7.85 2.11 -1.04
N MET A 154 -7.89 0.87 -0.54
CA MET A 154 -8.93 0.43 0.39
C MET A 154 -8.89 1.24 1.70
N ILE A 155 -7.72 1.45 2.27
CA ILE A 155 -7.54 2.24 3.51
C ILE A 155 -8.01 3.68 3.28
N ILE A 156 -7.55 4.33 2.22
CA ILE A 156 -7.92 5.71 1.88
C ILE A 156 -9.42 5.80 1.57
N GLY A 157 -9.98 4.80 0.88
CA GLY A 157 -11.40 4.75 0.57
C GLY A 157 -12.27 4.66 1.84
N PHE A 158 -11.92 3.81 2.79
CA PHE A 158 -12.62 3.72 4.08
C PHE A 158 -12.47 5.00 4.91
N ASP A 159 -11.29 5.58 4.87
CA ASP A 159 -11.01 6.85 5.51
C ASP A 159 -11.93 7.95 4.97
N ALA A 160 -11.94 8.16 3.66
CA ALA A 160 -12.78 9.15 3.00
C ALA A 160 -14.29 8.88 3.18
N LEU A 161 -14.71 7.60 3.17
CA LEU A 161 -16.09 7.20 3.44
C LEU A 161 -16.56 7.59 4.85
N SER A 162 -15.64 7.61 5.82
CA SER A 162 -15.98 8.00 7.19
C SER A 162 -16.35 9.48 7.35
N PHE A 163 -16.02 10.33 6.37
CA PHE A 163 -16.34 11.76 6.38
C PHE A 163 -17.63 12.11 5.65
N ALA A 164 -17.91 11.42 4.54
CA ALA A 164 -19.07 11.70 3.71
C ALA A 164 -19.61 10.44 3.03
N PRO A 165 -20.92 10.30 2.86
CA PRO A 165 -21.49 9.27 2.00
C PRO A 165 -20.85 9.35 0.61
N HIS A 166 -20.44 8.20 0.07
CA HIS A 166 -19.75 8.08 -1.22
C HIS A 166 -18.36 8.75 -1.29
N GLY A 167 -17.83 9.31 -0.19
CA GLY A 167 -16.51 9.96 -0.18
C GLY A 167 -15.35 9.05 -0.60
N GLY A 168 -15.49 7.75 -0.37
CA GLY A 168 -14.48 6.74 -0.72
C GLY A 168 -14.58 6.17 -2.14
N ASP A 169 -15.65 6.48 -2.91
CA ASP A 169 -15.98 5.79 -4.16
C ASP A 169 -14.86 5.84 -5.19
N ALA A 170 -14.22 6.97 -5.38
CA ALA A 170 -13.11 7.12 -6.32
C ALA A 170 -11.93 6.18 -5.98
N TYR A 171 -11.65 5.97 -4.71
CA TYR A 171 -10.56 5.10 -4.25
C TYR A 171 -10.94 3.63 -4.32
N PHE A 172 -12.18 3.27 -4.01
CA PHE A 172 -12.68 1.91 -4.19
C PHE A 172 -12.75 1.52 -5.66
N GLN A 173 -13.05 2.45 -6.58
CA GLN A 173 -12.96 2.22 -8.02
C GLN A 173 -11.53 1.96 -8.47
N LYS A 174 -10.54 2.65 -7.91
CA LYS A 174 -9.12 2.37 -8.16
C LYS A 174 -8.72 0.98 -7.64
N ALA A 175 -9.20 0.61 -6.44
CA ALA A 175 -9.00 -0.74 -5.91
C ALA A 175 -9.66 -1.80 -6.81
N GLN A 176 -10.88 -1.56 -7.30
CA GLN A 176 -11.56 -2.44 -8.26
C GLN A 176 -10.82 -2.53 -9.59
N ASN A 177 -10.26 -1.43 -10.08
CA ASN A 177 -9.41 -1.45 -11.27
C ASN A 177 -8.18 -2.36 -11.09
N ILE A 178 -7.56 -2.34 -9.90
CA ILE A 178 -6.47 -3.27 -9.59
C ILE A 178 -6.96 -4.72 -9.62
N VAL A 179 -8.11 -5.01 -9.02
CA VAL A 179 -8.73 -6.35 -9.05
C VAL A 179 -8.95 -6.84 -10.48
N ASN A 180 -9.51 -5.99 -11.33
CA ASN A 180 -9.85 -6.33 -12.71
C ASN A 180 -8.61 -6.60 -13.59
N ASN A 181 -7.51 -5.88 -13.30
CA ASN A 181 -6.25 -5.94 -14.06
C ASN A 181 -5.12 -6.65 -13.31
N ALA A 182 -5.44 -7.30 -12.19
CA ALA A 182 -4.44 -7.97 -11.36
C ALA A 182 -3.71 -9.08 -12.13
N PRO A 183 -2.44 -9.31 -11.79
CA PRO A 183 -1.68 -10.41 -12.36
C PRO A 183 -2.40 -11.75 -12.17
N SER A 184 -2.34 -12.59 -13.19
CA SER A 184 -2.93 -13.92 -13.18
C SER A 184 -1.91 -14.98 -13.57
N GLY A 185 -2.20 -16.25 -13.29
CA GLY A 185 -1.24 -17.35 -13.48
C GLY A 185 -0.29 -17.51 -12.30
N SER A 186 0.69 -18.39 -12.44
CA SER A 186 1.70 -18.68 -11.40
C SER A 186 1.11 -18.96 -10.00
N ASN A 187 -0.08 -19.58 -9.94
CA ASN A 187 -0.83 -19.84 -8.70
C ASN A 187 -1.13 -18.57 -7.85
N ILE A 188 -1.25 -17.39 -8.49
CA ILE A 188 -1.75 -16.19 -7.86
C ILE A 188 -3.24 -16.33 -7.61
N SER A 189 -3.71 -16.05 -6.40
CA SER A 189 -5.11 -16.15 -5.97
C SER A 189 -5.57 -14.89 -5.23
N GLY A 190 -6.89 -14.83 -4.96
CA GLY A 190 -7.51 -13.75 -4.20
C GLY A 190 -8.00 -12.57 -5.04
N TRP A 191 -7.80 -12.58 -6.36
CA TRP A 191 -8.24 -11.55 -7.28
C TRP A 191 -9.49 -11.92 -8.10
N LYS A 192 -9.92 -13.18 -8.04
CA LYS A 192 -11.07 -13.69 -8.82
C LYS A 192 -12.18 -14.19 -7.89
N ALA A 193 -13.42 -14.12 -8.34
CA ALA A 193 -14.58 -14.55 -7.57
C ALA A 193 -14.48 -16.02 -7.12
N PHE A 194 -13.86 -16.88 -7.93
CA PHE A 194 -13.72 -18.30 -7.66
C PHE A 194 -12.50 -18.66 -6.79
N ASP A 195 -11.64 -17.71 -6.44
CA ASP A 195 -10.48 -17.93 -5.55
C ASP A 195 -10.88 -18.13 -4.08
N GLY A 196 -12.17 -17.98 -3.76
CA GLY A 196 -12.72 -18.12 -2.41
C GLY A 196 -13.78 -17.06 -2.12
N ILE A 197 -14.49 -17.23 -1.00
CA ILE A 197 -15.59 -16.33 -0.60
C ILE A 197 -15.11 -15.12 0.21
N ARG A 198 -13.85 -15.11 0.68
CA ARG A 198 -13.24 -14.03 1.47
C ARG A 198 -11.92 -13.65 0.83
N ASN A 199 -11.97 -12.80 -0.17
CA ASN A 199 -10.81 -12.36 -0.91
C ASN A 199 -10.96 -10.89 -1.35
N ARG A 200 -9.93 -10.36 -2.02
CA ARG A 200 -9.87 -8.98 -2.52
C ARG A 200 -10.96 -8.66 -3.53
N TYR A 201 -11.31 -9.63 -4.40
CA TYR A 201 -12.41 -9.46 -5.34
C TYR A 201 -13.72 -9.14 -4.63
N TRP A 202 -14.15 -10.00 -3.71
CA TRP A 202 -15.41 -9.82 -3.01
C TRP A 202 -15.41 -8.62 -2.07
N LEU A 203 -14.26 -8.27 -1.50
CA LEU A 203 -14.15 -7.08 -0.66
C LEU A 203 -14.40 -5.80 -1.47
N ALA A 204 -13.78 -5.66 -2.65
CA ALA A 204 -13.99 -4.49 -3.51
C ALA A 204 -15.39 -4.46 -4.11
N GLU A 205 -15.88 -5.61 -4.62
CA GLU A 205 -17.21 -5.75 -5.23
C GLU A 205 -18.33 -5.40 -4.26
N ASN A 206 -18.31 -5.96 -3.05
CA ASN A 206 -19.35 -5.73 -2.05
C ASN A 206 -19.36 -4.27 -1.59
N ILE A 207 -18.22 -3.64 -1.41
CA ILE A 207 -18.18 -2.24 -0.99
C ILE A 207 -18.78 -1.33 -2.07
N LEU A 208 -18.56 -1.60 -3.34
CA LEU A 208 -19.11 -0.79 -4.43
C LEU A 208 -20.62 -1.02 -4.64
N ASN A 209 -21.13 -2.23 -4.39
CA ASN A 209 -22.50 -2.62 -4.68
C ASN A 209 -23.49 -2.46 -3.51
N THR A 210 -23.02 -2.29 -2.27
CA THR A 210 -23.87 -2.25 -1.06
C THR A 210 -24.09 -0.85 -0.49
N ARG A 211 -23.77 0.18 -1.23
CA ARG A 211 -23.85 1.58 -0.80
C ARG A 211 -24.98 2.33 -1.44
#